data_3e4d6dda2ba1bc850b88057a6775feb9
#
_entry.id   3e4d6dda2ba1bc850b88057a6775feb9
#
_cell.length_a   1.000
_cell.length_b   1.000
_cell.length_c   1.000
_cell.angle_alpha   90.00
_cell.angle_beta   90.00
_cell.angle_gamma   90.00
#
_symmetry.space_group_name_H-M   'P 1'
#
loop_
_entity.id
_entity.type
_entity.pdbx_description
1 polymer ?
#
loop_
_entity_poly.entity_id
_entity_poly.type
_entity_poly.pdbx_seq_one_letter_code
_entity_poly.pdbx_strand_id
1 'polypeptide(L)'
;FAICVPLQASAADEQEAAQLAPMVITGVAQQSPIKVVTDPRIPRQPVPASDAADYLKTIPGFSAVRSGGVNSDPVFRGMFGSRIKLLTNGGEMLGACPSRMDSPSSYISPETYDKLTVIKGPQSVLWGPGASAATVLFEREPENFEEPDYRLNSSVLVGSNRRFDRSIDGAVGSREGYARVIANASKAHDYNDGDGDRVPSRWNKWNTDLILGWTPTDDTLLELTAGTGDGESRYAGRGMDGTQFDRESLGLRFKQTNLTDTWTALEAQVYYNYADHVMDNFRLRAFKPSAMPMS
;
A
#
# COMPACT_ATOMS: atom_id res chain seq x y z
N PHE A 1 -17.97 0.33 -14.63
CA PHE A 1 -17.41 1.69 -14.75
C PHE A 1 -17.12 2.20 -13.35
N ALA A 2 -15.88 2.57 -13.07
CA ALA A 2 -15.48 3.22 -11.82
C ALA A 2 -15.21 4.69 -12.12
N ILE A 3 -15.82 5.59 -11.36
CA ILE A 3 -15.55 7.02 -11.44
C ILE A 3 -14.73 7.39 -10.21
N CYS A 4 -13.52 7.85 -10.44
CA CYS A 4 -12.68 8.43 -9.41
C CYS A 4 -12.74 9.95 -9.53
N VAL A 5 -13.23 10.64 -8.51
CA VAL A 5 -13.30 12.10 -8.47
C VAL A 5 -12.30 12.56 -7.40
N PRO A 6 -11.18 13.21 -7.76
CA PRO A 6 -10.34 13.90 -6.81
C PRO A 6 -11.00 15.23 -6.43
N LEU A 7 -11.24 15.46 -5.16
CA LEU A 7 -11.60 16.78 -4.62
C LEU A 7 -10.31 17.45 -4.16
N GLN A 8 -9.83 18.39 -4.98
CA GLN A 8 -8.78 19.31 -4.56
C GLN A 8 -9.45 20.66 -4.21
N ALA A 9 -9.29 21.11 -2.97
CA ALA A 9 -9.59 22.46 -2.59
C ALA A 9 -8.31 23.29 -2.78
N SER A 10 -8.24 24.04 -3.85
CA SER A 10 -7.20 25.06 -4.09
C SER A 10 -7.84 26.44 -3.98
N ALA A 11 -7.22 27.32 -3.21
CA ALA A 11 -7.54 28.73 -3.25
C ALA A 11 -7.11 29.30 -4.61
N ALA A 12 -8.02 30.04 -5.25
CA ALA A 12 -7.92 30.45 -6.62
C ALA A 12 -6.95 31.62 -6.83
N ASP A 13 -6.06 31.46 -7.82
CA ASP A 13 -5.69 32.56 -8.70
C ASP A 13 -6.11 32.18 -10.14
N GLU A 14 -6.88 33.05 -10.76
CA GLU A 14 -7.42 32.89 -12.11
C GLU A 14 -6.30 32.97 -13.16
N GLN A 15 -5.77 31.82 -13.56
CA GLN A 15 -5.11 31.68 -14.85
C GLN A 15 -5.85 30.62 -15.65
N GLU A 16 -6.34 31.00 -16.83
CA GLU A 16 -7.02 30.16 -17.80
C GLU A 16 -6.16 28.92 -18.11
N ALA A 17 -6.46 27.82 -17.42
CA ALA A 17 -5.75 26.55 -17.61
C ALA A 17 -6.18 25.94 -18.95
N ALA A 18 -5.26 25.86 -19.90
CA ALA A 18 -5.46 25.09 -21.13
C ALA A 18 -5.81 23.64 -20.75
N GLN A 19 -7.03 23.18 -21.06
CA GLN A 19 -7.43 21.80 -20.91
C GLN A 19 -6.62 20.95 -21.91
N LEU A 20 -5.59 20.33 -21.41
CA LEU A 20 -4.92 19.26 -22.15
C LEU A 20 -5.78 17.99 -22.11
N ALA A 21 -5.94 17.36 -23.27
CA ALA A 21 -6.62 16.07 -23.35
C ALA A 21 -5.93 15.06 -22.39
N PRO A 22 -6.68 14.23 -21.65
CA PRO A 22 -6.08 13.30 -20.70
C PRO A 22 -5.19 12.30 -21.46
N MET A 23 -3.88 12.39 -21.18
CA MET A 23 -2.91 11.41 -21.68
C MET A 23 -2.92 10.22 -20.75
N VAL A 24 -3.52 9.12 -21.15
CA VAL A 24 -3.49 7.86 -20.40
C VAL A 24 -2.13 7.21 -20.62
N ILE A 25 -1.22 7.34 -19.66
CA ILE A 25 0.03 6.60 -19.65
C ILE A 25 -0.24 5.23 -19.02
N THR A 26 -0.30 4.19 -19.83
CA THR A 26 -0.62 2.82 -19.41
C THR A 26 0.59 2.02 -18.90
N GLY A 27 1.75 2.62 -18.78
CA GLY A 27 2.97 1.92 -18.33
C GLY A 27 3.91 2.81 -17.52
N VAL A 28 4.67 2.20 -16.62
CA VAL A 28 5.77 2.86 -15.92
C VAL A 28 6.95 2.97 -16.86
N ALA A 29 7.43 4.19 -17.13
CA ALA A 29 8.68 4.38 -17.86
C ALA A 29 9.81 3.68 -17.10
N GLN A 30 10.48 2.73 -17.76
CA GLN A 30 11.61 2.02 -17.17
C GLN A 30 12.83 2.93 -17.16
N GLN A 31 13.19 3.44 -15.98
CA GLN A 31 14.33 4.34 -15.79
C GLN A 31 15.67 3.59 -15.86
N SER A 32 15.68 2.30 -15.54
CA SER A 32 16.82 1.42 -15.67
C SER A 32 16.37 -0.03 -15.81
N PRO A 33 17.23 -0.94 -16.36
CA PRO A 33 16.89 -2.35 -16.49
C PRO A 33 16.53 -3.04 -15.15
N ILE A 34 17.12 -2.58 -14.06
CA ILE A 34 17.01 -3.21 -12.74
C ILE A 34 16.21 -2.41 -11.73
N LYS A 35 15.93 -1.13 -11.97
CA LYS A 35 15.24 -0.25 -11.00
C LYS A 35 14.10 0.50 -11.66
N VAL A 36 12.96 0.53 -10.97
CA VAL A 36 11.80 1.33 -11.33
C VAL A 36 11.44 2.19 -10.13
N VAL A 37 11.24 3.49 -10.34
CA VAL A 37 10.73 4.42 -9.32
C VAL A 37 9.47 5.08 -9.86
N THR A 38 8.42 5.15 -9.06
CA THR A 38 7.15 5.73 -9.48
C THR A 38 6.35 6.24 -8.28
N ASP A 39 5.44 7.17 -8.50
CA ASP A 39 4.44 7.59 -7.52
C ASP A 39 3.24 6.61 -7.59
N PRO A 40 2.93 5.87 -6.53
CA PRO A 40 1.83 4.91 -6.53
C PRO A 40 0.44 5.55 -6.42
N ARG A 41 0.34 6.84 -6.16
CA ARG A 41 -0.93 7.61 -6.18
C ARG A 41 -1.40 7.91 -7.60
N ILE A 42 -0.49 7.89 -8.58
CA ILE A 42 -0.84 8.12 -9.98
C ILE A 42 -1.57 6.89 -10.53
N PRO A 43 -2.84 7.03 -10.97
CA PRO A 43 -3.59 5.93 -11.56
C PRO A 43 -2.91 5.41 -12.84
N ARG A 44 -2.67 4.10 -12.91
CA ARG A 44 -2.04 3.43 -14.05
C ARG A 44 -2.92 2.39 -14.70
N GLN A 45 -4.09 2.18 -14.17
CA GLN A 45 -5.09 1.24 -14.66
C GLN A 45 -6.48 1.86 -14.51
N PRO A 46 -7.46 1.47 -15.34
CA PRO A 46 -8.81 2.05 -15.32
C PRO A 46 -9.54 1.88 -13.99
N VAL A 47 -9.21 0.81 -13.25
CA VAL A 47 -9.75 0.55 -11.90
C VAL A 47 -8.58 0.66 -10.94
N PRO A 48 -8.63 1.54 -9.93
CA PRO A 48 -7.59 1.66 -8.93
C PRO A 48 -7.28 0.33 -8.25
N ALA A 49 -6.01 0.12 -7.95
CA ALA A 49 -5.52 -1.10 -7.33
C ALA A 49 -6.20 -1.37 -6.00
N SER A 50 -6.53 -2.63 -5.73
CA SER A 50 -7.15 -3.04 -4.47
C SER A 50 -6.13 -3.41 -3.39
N ASP A 51 -4.91 -3.74 -3.80
CA ASP A 51 -3.76 -4.07 -2.95
C ASP A 51 -2.44 -3.78 -3.69
N ALA A 52 -1.30 -3.92 -3.01
CA ALA A 52 0.00 -3.63 -3.61
C ALA A 52 0.33 -4.53 -4.80
N ALA A 53 -0.05 -5.82 -4.78
CA ALA A 53 0.20 -6.72 -5.90
C ALA A 53 -0.60 -6.33 -7.14
N ASP A 54 -1.81 -5.81 -6.94
CA ASP A 54 -2.65 -5.31 -8.02
C ASP A 54 -2.02 -4.10 -8.72
N TYR A 55 -1.41 -3.19 -7.94
CA TYR A 55 -0.63 -2.08 -8.49
C TYR A 55 0.64 -2.55 -9.21
N LEU A 56 1.38 -3.49 -8.62
CA LEU A 56 2.63 -4.02 -9.18
C LEU A 56 2.45 -4.64 -10.57
N LYS A 57 1.28 -5.16 -10.91
CA LYS A 57 0.96 -5.66 -12.28
C LYS A 57 1.14 -4.61 -13.36
N THR A 58 1.12 -3.33 -13.02
CA THR A 58 1.38 -2.23 -13.97
C THR A 58 2.86 -2.08 -14.32
N ILE A 59 3.75 -2.77 -13.60
CA ILE A 59 5.19 -2.75 -13.81
C ILE A 59 5.61 -3.99 -14.62
N PRO A 60 6.33 -3.83 -15.72
CA PRO A 60 6.75 -4.95 -16.57
C PRO A 60 7.50 -6.05 -15.82
N GLY A 61 7.03 -7.28 -15.98
CA GLY A 61 7.56 -8.49 -15.33
C GLY A 61 6.78 -8.93 -14.10
N PHE A 62 5.84 -8.11 -13.61
CA PHE A 62 4.96 -8.51 -12.53
C PHE A 62 3.63 -9.08 -13.04
N SER A 63 3.16 -10.07 -12.31
CA SER A 63 1.80 -10.61 -12.31
C SER A 63 1.37 -10.84 -10.86
N ALA A 64 0.18 -11.38 -10.63
CA ALA A 64 -0.29 -11.67 -9.28
C ALA A 64 -1.08 -12.98 -9.22
N VAL A 65 -0.94 -13.70 -8.12
CA VAL A 65 -1.85 -14.78 -7.72
C VAL A 65 -2.89 -14.21 -6.79
N ARG A 66 -4.13 -14.17 -7.22
CA ARG A 66 -5.24 -13.59 -6.44
C ARG A 66 -5.94 -14.68 -5.63
N SER A 67 -6.04 -14.51 -4.32
CA SER A 67 -6.80 -15.38 -3.43
C SER A 67 -8.21 -14.82 -3.15
N GLY A 68 -8.34 -13.50 -3.05
CA GLY A 68 -9.61 -12.79 -2.82
C GLY A 68 -9.61 -11.42 -3.48
N GLY A 69 -10.58 -10.58 -3.17
CA GLY A 69 -10.73 -9.24 -3.76
C GLY A 69 -9.57 -8.29 -3.49
N VAL A 70 -8.93 -8.43 -2.33
CA VAL A 70 -7.82 -7.58 -1.85
C VAL A 70 -6.61 -8.40 -1.37
N ASN A 71 -6.56 -9.67 -1.71
CA ASN A 71 -5.53 -10.62 -1.25
C ASN A 71 -4.81 -11.22 -2.44
N SER A 72 -3.92 -10.45 -3.03
CA SER A 72 -3.09 -10.87 -4.14
C SER A 72 -1.64 -11.03 -3.69
N ASP A 73 -0.99 -12.11 -4.11
CA ASP A 73 0.45 -12.31 -3.91
C ASP A 73 1.19 -11.88 -5.18
N PRO A 74 2.15 -10.96 -5.11
CA PRO A 74 2.88 -10.53 -6.29
C PRO A 74 3.78 -11.65 -6.81
N VAL A 75 3.86 -11.75 -8.13
CA VAL A 75 4.72 -12.69 -8.86
C VAL A 75 5.61 -11.90 -9.79
N PHE A 76 6.91 -12.07 -9.70
CA PHE A 76 7.87 -11.44 -10.62
C PHE A 76 8.60 -12.51 -11.44
N ARG A 77 8.39 -12.50 -12.76
CA ARG A 77 9.01 -13.47 -13.70
C ARG A 77 8.82 -14.93 -13.23
N GLY A 78 7.62 -15.27 -12.76
CA GLY A 78 7.27 -16.61 -12.27
C GLY A 78 7.71 -16.92 -10.84
N MET A 79 8.44 -16.02 -10.17
CA MET A 79 8.86 -16.19 -8.78
C MET A 79 7.94 -15.42 -7.84
N PHE A 80 7.54 -16.03 -6.72
CA PHE A 80 6.64 -15.45 -5.72
C PHE A 80 7.03 -15.84 -4.30
N GLY A 81 6.25 -15.38 -3.34
CA GLY A 81 6.44 -15.71 -1.93
C GLY A 81 7.64 -14.95 -1.34
N SER A 82 8.42 -15.63 -0.51
CA SER A 82 9.61 -15.06 0.14
C SER A 82 10.73 -14.63 -0.82
N ARG A 83 10.59 -14.90 -2.12
CA ARG A 83 11.51 -14.40 -3.14
C ARG A 83 11.30 -12.94 -3.49
N ILE A 84 10.15 -12.38 -3.13
CA ILE A 84 9.84 -10.95 -3.26
C ILE A 84 9.73 -10.37 -1.86
N LYS A 85 10.58 -9.39 -1.57
CA LYS A 85 10.54 -8.65 -0.31
C LYS A 85 9.69 -7.39 -0.48
N LEU A 86 8.75 -7.20 0.43
CA LEU A 86 7.91 -6.00 0.50
C LEU A 86 8.27 -5.22 1.77
N LEU A 87 8.67 -3.96 1.60
CA LEU A 87 8.99 -3.06 2.69
C LEU A 87 8.07 -1.84 2.66
N THR A 88 7.67 -1.37 3.83
CA THR A 88 6.94 -0.12 4.03
C THR A 88 7.75 0.78 4.95
N ASN A 89 8.13 1.97 4.47
CA ASN A 89 8.99 2.90 5.21
C ASN A 89 10.25 2.22 5.80
N GLY A 90 10.86 1.29 5.04
CA GLY A 90 12.04 0.53 5.45
C GLY A 90 11.77 -0.71 6.31
N GLY A 91 10.57 -0.87 6.89
CA GLY A 91 10.17 -2.04 7.65
C GLY A 91 9.66 -3.16 6.74
N GLU A 92 10.09 -4.40 6.99
CA GLU A 92 9.61 -5.55 6.22
C GLU A 92 8.18 -5.92 6.61
N MET A 93 7.31 -6.04 5.62
CA MET A 93 5.95 -6.52 5.79
C MET A 93 5.90 -8.04 5.69
N LEU A 94 5.30 -8.66 6.70
CA LEU A 94 5.12 -10.10 6.78
C LEU A 94 3.62 -10.43 6.71
N GLY A 95 3.29 -11.60 6.17
CA GLY A 95 1.98 -12.22 6.31
C GLY A 95 2.01 -13.27 7.40
N ALA A 96 0.88 -13.52 8.06
CA ALA A 96 0.77 -14.50 9.15
C ALA A 96 0.40 -15.91 8.66
N CYS A 97 -0.21 -16.04 7.46
CA CYS A 97 -0.67 -17.32 6.93
C CYS A 97 0.41 -18.06 6.13
N PRO A 98 0.80 -19.28 6.52
CA PRO A 98 1.73 -20.11 5.75
C PRO A 98 1.28 -20.38 4.31
N SER A 99 -0.04 -20.46 4.08
CA SER A 99 -0.65 -20.65 2.75
C SER A 99 -0.80 -19.35 1.95
N ARG A 100 -0.27 -18.22 2.46
CA ARG A 100 -0.23 -16.89 1.83
C ARG A 100 -1.61 -16.37 1.39
N MET A 101 -2.61 -16.63 2.19
CA MET A 101 -3.95 -16.06 1.98
C MET A 101 -4.04 -14.61 2.46
N ASP A 102 -3.09 -14.20 3.28
CA ASP A 102 -2.78 -12.83 3.69
C ASP A 102 -1.38 -12.44 3.22
N SER A 103 -1.07 -12.55 1.93
CA SER A 103 0.23 -12.10 1.44
C SER A 103 0.56 -10.68 1.95
N PRO A 104 1.82 -10.32 2.20
CA PRO A 104 2.20 -8.99 2.73
C PRO A 104 1.62 -7.82 1.93
N SER A 105 1.41 -7.99 0.62
CA SER A 105 0.77 -7.01 -0.27
C SER A 105 -0.69 -6.70 0.10
N SER A 106 -1.38 -7.60 0.79
CA SER A 106 -2.77 -7.41 1.23
C SER A 106 -2.92 -6.32 2.28
N TYR A 107 -1.86 -6.08 3.05
CA TYR A 107 -1.81 -5.04 4.09
C TYR A 107 -1.39 -3.67 3.57
N ILE A 108 -1.02 -3.55 2.28
CA ILE A 108 -0.52 -2.33 1.67
C ILE A 108 -1.59 -1.74 0.75
N SER A 109 -1.97 -0.50 1.02
CA SER A 109 -2.80 0.33 0.15
C SER A 109 -1.89 1.30 -0.62
N PRO A 110 -1.61 1.07 -1.92
CA PRO A 110 -0.56 1.78 -2.65
C PRO A 110 -0.73 3.31 -2.63
N GLU A 111 -1.97 3.77 -2.71
CA GLU A 111 -2.32 5.20 -2.74
C GLU A 111 -1.97 5.97 -1.47
N THR A 112 -1.59 5.28 -0.40
CA THR A 112 -1.18 5.90 0.87
C THR A 112 0.33 6.12 0.99
N TYR A 113 1.08 5.87 -0.09
CA TYR A 113 2.52 6.05 -0.16
C TYR A 113 2.89 7.07 -1.23
N ASP A 114 3.97 7.80 -1.02
CA ASP A 114 4.43 8.86 -1.93
C ASP A 114 5.32 8.30 -3.04
N LYS A 115 6.04 7.22 -2.73
CA LYS A 115 7.02 6.63 -3.64
C LYS A 115 7.02 5.10 -3.57
N LEU A 116 7.09 4.50 -4.74
CA LEU A 116 7.31 3.08 -4.94
C LEU A 116 8.62 2.87 -5.68
N THR A 117 9.54 2.13 -5.04
CA THR A 117 10.79 1.68 -5.67
C THR A 117 10.76 0.17 -5.83
N VAL A 118 10.97 -0.31 -7.06
CA VAL A 118 11.12 -1.73 -7.37
C VAL A 118 12.55 -1.98 -7.83
N ILE A 119 13.25 -2.86 -7.14
CA ILE A 119 14.59 -3.32 -7.48
C ILE A 119 14.45 -4.77 -7.95
N LYS A 120 14.79 -5.04 -9.22
CA LYS A 120 14.61 -6.32 -9.90
C LYS A 120 15.84 -7.19 -9.72
N GLY A 121 15.63 -8.44 -9.28
CA GLY A 121 16.71 -9.41 -9.05
C GLY A 121 17.37 -9.30 -7.67
N PRO A 122 18.36 -10.17 -7.39
CA PRO A 122 19.15 -10.13 -6.15
C PRO A 122 20.06 -8.90 -6.19
N GLN A 123 19.83 -7.96 -5.29
CA GLN A 123 20.55 -6.69 -5.33
C GLN A 123 21.52 -6.55 -4.15
N SER A 124 21.31 -5.61 -3.29
CA SER A 124 22.25 -5.34 -2.23
C SER A 124 21.75 -5.88 -0.88
N VAL A 125 22.67 -6.05 0.05
CA VAL A 125 22.36 -6.40 1.44
C VAL A 125 21.69 -5.27 2.22
N LEU A 126 21.59 -4.07 1.65
CA LEU A 126 20.98 -2.90 2.29
C LEU A 126 19.54 -3.15 2.74
N TRP A 127 18.82 -4.00 2.01
CA TRP A 127 17.41 -4.30 2.29
C TRP A 127 17.21 -5.62 3.03
N GLY A 128 18.28 -6.14 3.65
CA GLY A 128 18.27 -7.38 4.40
C GLY A 128 18.33 -8.65 3.53
N PRO A 129 18.32 -9.84 4.13
CA PRO A 129 18.40 -11.12 3.43
C PRO A 129 17.12 -11.43 2.66
N GLY A 130 17.19 -12.34 1.70
CA GLY A 130 16.05 -12.74 0.85
C GLY A 130 15.98 -11.95 -0.45
N ALA A 131 14.78 -11.80 -1.03
CA ALA A 131 14.55 -11.00 -2.23
C ALA A 131 15.33 -11.45 -3.48
N SER A 132 15.39 -12.75 -3.75
CA SER A 132 16.09 -13.25 -4.94
C SER A 132 15.41 -12.83 -6.26
N ALA A 133 14.12 -12.51 -6.25
CA ALA A 133 13.36 -12.06 -7.40
C ALA A 133 13.27 -10.53 -7.49
N ALA A 134 12.83 -9.88 -6.43
CA ALA A 134 12.68 -8.43 -6.37
C ALA A 134 12.59 -7.92 -4.93
N THR A 135 13.02 -6.68 -4.72
CA THR A 135 12.72 -5.88 -3.53
C THR A 135 11.79 -4.74 -3.93
N VAL A 136 10.72 -4.58 -3.19
CA VAL A 136 9.67 -3.57 -3.42
C VAL A 136 9.57 -2.71 -2.17
N LEU A 137 9.80 -1.40 -2.33
CA LEU A 137 9.76 -0.43 -1.25
C LEU A 137 8.61 0.53 -1.49
N PHE A 138 7.69 0.59 -0.56
CA PHE A 138 6.67 1.63 -0.45
C PHE A 138 7.13 2.63 0.61
N GLU A 139 7.35 3.86 0.20
CA GLU A 139 7.95 4.88 1.04
C GLU A 139 7.03 6.09 1.14
N ARG A 140 6.95 6.67 2.34
CA ARG A 140 6.39 7.99 2.57
C ARG A 140 7.53 8.98 2.71
N GLU A 141 7.43 10.08 1.99
CA GLU A 141 8.44 11.13 2.06
C GLU A 141 8.13 12.05 3.24
N PRO A 142 9.17 12.55 3.96
CA PRO A 142 8.98 13.53 5.00
C PRO A 142 8.28 14.78 4.47
N GLU A 143 7.39 15.35 5.26
CA GLU A 143 6.77 16.64 4.94
C GLU A 143 7.78 17.75 5.18
N ASN A 144 7.72 18.79 4.33
CA ASN A 144 8.53 19.97 4.46
C ASN A 144 7.63 21.22 4.38
N PHE A 145 7.60 21.99 5.47
CA PHE A 145 6.88 23.23 5.58
C PHE A 145 7.87 24.36 5.93
N GLU A 146 7.97 25.38 5.10
CA GLU A 146 8.82 26.54 5.37
C GLU A 146 8.24 27.43 6.48
N GLU A 147 6.92 27.49 6.59
CA GLU A 147 6.14 28.20 7.57
C GLU A 147 4.98 27.33 8.07
N PRO A 148 4.27 27.72 9.15
CA PRO A 148 3.09 26.96 9.62
C PRO A 148 2.04 26.83 8.53
N ASP A 149 1.77 25.63 8.07
CA ASP A 149 0.87 25.32 6.96
C ASP A 149 0.27 23.92 7.11
N TYR A 150 -0.68 23.59 6.24
CA TYR A 150 -1.31 22.27 6.17
C TYR A 150 -1.48 21.78 4.74
N ARG A 151 -1.52 20.46 4.60
CA ARG A 151 -1.82 19.77 3.34
C ARG A 151 -2.93 18.74 3.59
N LEU A 152 -3.92 18.70 2.71
CA LEU A 152 -4.99 17.72 2.78
C LEU A 152 -5.26 17.15 1.39
N ASN A 153 -5.12 15.82 1.27
CA ASN A 153 -5.53 15.05 0.11
C ASN A 153 -6.63 14.06 0.51
N SER A 154 -7.61 13.88 -0.36
CA SER A 154 -8.65 12.89 -0.15
C SER A 154 -9.05 12.27 -1.47
N SER A 155 -9.47 11.01 -1.43
CA SER A 155 -10.02 10.33 -2.58
C SER A 155 -11.24 9.50 -2.22
N VAL A 156 -12.17 9.40 -3.17
CA VAL A 156 -13.35 8.54 -3.09
C VAL A 156 -13.49 7.79 -4.40
N LEU A 157 -13.68 6.48 -4.32
CA LEU A 157 -13.97 5.62 -5.46
C LEU A 157 -15.28 4.88 -5.26
N VAL A 158 -16.13 4.93 -6.28
CA VAL A 158 -17.36 4.14 -6.35
C VAL A 158 -17.28 3.25 -7.58
N GLY A 159 -17.52 1.96 -7.40
CA GLY A 159 -17.40 0.97 -8.46
C GLY A 159 -18.52 -0.06 -8.47
N SER A 160 -18.46 -0.99 -9.43
CA SER A 160 -19.35 -2.14 -9.52
C SER A 160 -19.29 -2.98 -8.24
N ASN A 161 -20.27 -3.84 -8.02
CA ASN A 161 -20.41 -4.70 -6.83
C ASN A 161 -20.37 -3.92 -5.52
N ARG A 162 -20.91 -2.68 -5.53
CA ARG A 162 -20.93 -1.75 -4.40
C ARG A 162 -19.53 -1.48 -3.82
N ARG A 163 -18.50 -1.50 -4.68
CA ARG A 163 -17.18 -1.09 -4.27
C ARG A 163 -17.21 0.37 -3.85
N PHE A 164 -16.69 0.65 -2.66
CA PHE A 164 -16.57 1.98 -2.10
C PHE A 164 -15.26 2.09 -1.35
N ASP A 165 -14.32 2.83 -1.95
CA ASP A 165 -13.02 3.12 -1.33
C ASP A 165 -12.98 4.60 -0.96
N ARG A 166 -12.30 4.90 0.12
CA ARG A 166 -12.07 6.26 0.60
C ARG A 166 -10.70 6.35 1.25
N SER A 167 -10.02 7.45 1.03
CA SER A 167 -8.77 7.76 1.72
C SER A 167 -8.69 9.23 2.09
N ILE A 168 -7.94 9.52 3.14
CA ILE A 168 -7.56 10.84 3.58
C ILE A 168 -6.08 10.81 3.94
N ASP A 169 -5.34 11.84 3.56
CA ASP A 169 -3.94 12.07 3.89
C ASP A 169 -3.78 13.55 4.22
N GLY A 170 -3.74 13.85 5.51
CA GLY A 170 -3.62 15.19 6.05
C GLY A 170 -2.32 15.37 6.79
N ALA A 171 -1.64 16.48 6.53
CA ALA A 171 -0.45 16.90 7.25
C ALA A 171 -0.59 18.35 7.71
N VAL A 172 -0.01 18.64 8.86
CA VAL A 172 0.16 19.98 9.40
C VAL A 172 1.56 20.10 9.97
N GLY A 173 2.20 21.23 9.78
CA GLY A 173 3.57 21.38 10.25
C GLY A 173 4.09 22.79 10.15
N SER A 174 5.35 22.90 10.48
CA SER A 174 6.20 24.08 10.36
C SER A 174 7.61 23.64 9.99
N ARG A 175 8.55 24.56 9.87
CA ARG A 175 9.95 24.24 9.60
C ARG A 175 10.58 23.26 10.61
N GLU A 176 10.11 23.28 11.88
CA GLU A 176 10.71 22.49 12.96
C GLU A 176 10.11 21.08 13.08
N GLY A 177 8.98 20.80 12.39
CA GLY A 177 8.38 19.49 12.43
C GLY A 177 6.96 19.44 11.92
N TYR A 178 6.42 18.22 11.84
CA TYR A 178 5.09 17.96 11.28
C TYR A 178 4.38 16.78 11.95
N ALA A 179 3.07 16.78 11.80
CA ALA A 179 2.22 15.63 12.06
C ALA A 179 1.43 15.30 10.79
N ARG A 180 1.41 14.03 10.40
CA ARG A 180 0.66 13.53 9.24
C ARG A 180 -0.20 12.36 9.66
N VAL A 181 -1.46 12.36 9.25
CA VAL A 181 -2.42 11.27 9.46
C VAL A 181 -2.87 10.76 8.11
N ILE A 182 -2.78 9.45 7.91
CA ILE A 182 -3.26 8.78 6.71
C ILE A 182 -4.28 7.75 7.16
N ALA A 183 -5.49 7.78 6.59
CA ALA A 183 -6.51 6.78 6.83
C ALA A 183 -7.16 6.36 5.52
N ASN A 184 -7.38 5.07 5.35
CA ASN A 184 -8.10 4.55 4.20
C ASN A 184 -9.03 3.40 4.58
N ALA A 185 -10.12 3.27 3.84
CA ALA A 185 -11.03 2.15 3.96
C ALA A 185 -11.55 1.74 2.59
N SER A 186 -11.67 0.44 2.38
CA SER A 186 -12.14 -0.16 1.13
C SER A 186 -13.11 -1.29 1.42
N LYS A 187 -14.23 -1.34 0.70
CA LYS A 187 -15.19 -2.44 0.77
C LYS A 187 -15.76 -2.75 -0.60
N ALA A 188 -16.13 -4.00 -0.81
CA ALA A 188 -16.96 -4.43 -1.94
C ALA A 188 -17.80 -5.65 -1.57
N HIS A 189 -18.85 -5.89 -2.35
CA HIS A 189 -19.68 -7.09 -2.23
C HIS A 189 -19.19 -8.18 -3.18
N ASP A 190 -19.73 -9.39 -3.01
CA ASP A 190 -19.53 -10.48 -3.95
C ASP A 190 -19.99 -10.06 -5.35
N TYR A 191 -19.24 -10.45 -6.39
CA TYR A 191 -19.67 -10.27 -7.78
C TYR A 191 -20.39 -11.52 -8.31
N ASN A 192 -21.06 -11.37 -9.44
CA ASN A 192 -21.59 -12.50 -10.19
C ASN A 192 -20.68 -12.77 -11.40
N ASP A 193 -20.46 -14.04 -11.71
CA ASP A 193 -19.74 -14.46 -12.93
C ASP A 193 -20.57 -14.30 -14.20
N GLY A 194 -20.04 -14.81 -15.32
CA GLY A 194 -20.71 -14.70 -16.62
C GLY A 194 -22.00 -15.52 -16.75
N ASP A 195 -22.16 -16.54 -15.90
CA ASP A 195 -23.37 -17.37 -15.85
C ASP A 195 -24.41 -16.83 -14.84
N GLY A 196 -24.08 -15.74 -14.14
CA GLY A 196 -24.92 -15.11 -13.13
C GLY A 196 -24.75 -15.66 -11.73
N ASP A 197 -23.86 -16.61 -11.52
CA ASP A 197 -23.62 -17.22 -10.24
C ASP A 197 -22.80 -16.31 -9.32
N ARG A 198 -23.19 -16.29 -8.04
CA ARG A 198 -22.53 -15.46 -7.04
C ARG A 198 -21.17 -16.00 -6.65
N VAL A 199 -20.12 -15.23 -6.86
CA VAL A 199 -18.74 -15.58 -6.53
C VAL A 199 -18.34 -14.97 -5.19
N PRO A 200 -17.94 -15.76 -4.17
CA PRO A 200 -17.44 -15.26 -2.91
C PRO A 200 -16.18 -14.41 -3.11
N SER A 201 -16.31 -13.10 -2.96
CA SER A 201 -15.25 -12.12 -3.28
C SER A 201 -15.35 -10.84 -2.47
N ARG A 202 -16.32 -10.76 -1.56
CA ARG A 202 -16.53 -9.61 -0.66
C ARG A 202 -15.27 -9.34 0.16
N TRP A 203 -14.98 -8.05 0.38
CA TRP A 203 -13.99 -7.60 1.36
C TRP A 203 -14.48 -6.36 2.10
N ASN A 204 -13.88 -6.13 3.25
CA ASN A 204 -13.95 -4.90 4.01
C ASN A 204 -12.62 -4.74 4.74
N LYS A 205 -11.90 -3.63 4.52
CA LYS A 205 -10.61 -3.36 5.18
C LYS A 205 -10.45 -1.88 5.47
N TRP A 206 -9.65 -1.58 6.47
CA TRP A 206 -9.25 -0.23 6.80
C TRP A 206 -7.82 -0.20 7.34
N ASN A 207 -7.16 0.94 7.22
CA ASN A 207 -5.86 1.21 7.84
C ASN A 207 -5.82 2.67 8.27
N THR A 208 -5.06 2.94 9.32
CA THR A 208 -4.74 4.27 9.80
C THR A 208 -3.28 4.31 10.23
N ASP A 209 -2.58 5.35 9.79
CA ASP A 209 -1.18 5.58 10.13
C ASP A 209 -1.01 7.03 10.64
N LEU A 210 -0.22 7.22 11.70
CA LEU A 210 0.22 8.49 12.25
C LEU A 210 1.72 8.61 12.04
N ILE A 211 2.16 9.77 11.59
CA ILE A 211 3.56 10.10 11.39
C ILE A 211 3.84 11.42 12.10
N LEU A 212 4.86 11.44 12.94
CA LEU A 212 5.36 12.62 13.63
C LEU A 212 6.81 12.84 13.24
N GLY A 213 7.10 13.95 12.58
CA GLY A 213 8.45 14.34 12.18
C GLY A 213 8.95 15.52 12.98
N TRP A 214 10.18 15.46 13.42
CA TRP A 214 10.92 16.56 14.02
C TRP A 214 12.13 16.91 13.14
N THR A 215 12.18 18.15 12.69
CA THR A 215 13.16 18.67 11.72
C THR A 215 13.84 19.94 12.27
N PRO A 216 14.64 19.81 13.35
CA PRO A 216 15.24 20.98 14.02
C PRO A 216 16.19 21.75 13.11
N THR A 217 16.71 21.12 12.08
CA THR A 217 17.53 21.71 11.02
C THR A 217 17.17 21.09 9.68
N ASP A 218 17.56 21.73 8.57
CA ASP A 218 17.33 21.19 7.23
C ASP A 218 18.05 19.84 6.97
N ASP A 219 19.01 19.50 7.81
CA ASP A 219 19.84 18.31 7.71
C ASP A 219 19.44 17.20 8.68
N THR A 220 18.55 17.47 9.64
CA THR A 220 18.18 16.52 10.71
C THR A 220 16.72 16.14 10.64
N LEU A 221 16.45 14.86 10.61
CA LEU A 221 15.10 14.28 10.71
C LEU A 221 15.07 13.22 11.81
N LEU A 222 14.13 13.35 12.73
CA LEU A 222 13.68 12.27 13.60
C LEU A 222 12.18 12.04 13.33
N GLU A 223 11.84 10.83 12.89
CA GLU A 223 10.47 10.48 12.47
C GLU A 223 9.98 9.27 13.25
N LEU A 224 8.82 9.42 13.89
CA LEU A 224 8.06 8.34 14.53
C LEU A 224 6.85 8.00 13.66
N THR A 225 6.69 6.73 13.34
CA THR A 225 5.52 6.22 12.63
C THR A 225 4.78 5.19 13.46
N ALA A 226 3.45 5.24 13.50
CA ALA A 226 2.61 4.24 14.15
C ALA A 226 1.42 3.94 13.23
N GLY A 227 1.09 2.67 13.05
CA GLY A 227 0.01 2.26 12.16
C GLY A 227 -0.76 1.07 12.69
N THR A 228 -2.05 1.04 12.37
CA THR A 228 -2.94 -0.09 12.66
C THR A 228 -3.95 -0.27 11.53
N GLY A 229 -4.47 -1.47 11.39
CA GLY A 229 -5.49 -1.78 10.40
C GLY A 229 -6.04 -3.18 10.57
N ASP A 230 -7.23 -3.40 10.04
CA ASP A 230 -7.88 -4.72 10.04
C ASP A 230 -8.72 -4.90 8.77
N GLY A 231 -9.15 -6.13 8.52
CA GLY A 231 -10.00 -6.45 7.40
C GLY A 231 -10.58 -7.85 7.43
N GLU A 232 -11.50 -8.09 6.50
CA GLU A 232 -12.08 -9.39 6.22
C GLU A 232 -12.19 -9.61 4.70
N SER A 233 -12.07 -10.85 4.25
CA SER A 233 -12.18 -11.19 2.83
C SER A 233 -12.72 -12.60 2.62
N ARG A 234 -13.62 -12.73 1.62
CA ARG A 234 -14.12 -14.02 1.14
C ARG A 234 -13.29 -14.54 -0.02
N TYR A 235 -13.11 -15.85 -0.07
CA TYR A 235 -12.31 -16.51 -1.10
C TYR A 235 -13.13 -17.51 -1.89
N ALA A 236 -13.25 -17.31 -3.21
CA ALA A 236 -13.99 -18.21 -4.10
C ALA A 236 -13.34 -19.61 -4.18
N GLY A 237 -12.02 -19.65 -4.30
CA GLY A 237 -11.26 -20.88 -4.51
C GLY A 237 -10.76 -21.57 -3.23
N ARG A 238 -11.25 -21.18 -2.05
CA ARG A 238 -10.78 -21.69 -0.77
C ARG A 238 -11.93 -22.24 0.08
N GLY A 239 -11.62 -23.20 0.96
CA GLY A 239 -12.58 -23.75 1.92
C GLY A 239 -12.90 -22.83 3.10
N MET A 240 -12.09 -21.81 3.35
CA MET A 240 -12.17 -20.88 4.47
C MET A 240 -12.11 -19.45 3.96
N ASP A 241 -12.57 -18.50 4.76
CA ASP A 241 -12.50 -17.06 4.52
C ASP A 241 -11.57 -16.41 5.55
N GLY A 242 -10.90 -15.32 5.19
CA GLY A 242 -10.15 -14.49 6.13
C GLY A 242 -11.11 -13.60 6.90
N THR A 243 -11.22 -13.81 8.20
CA THR A 243 -12.15 -13.08 9.08
C THR A 243 -11.48 -12.01 9.90
N GLN A 244 -10.15 -11.98 9.89
CA GLN A 244 -9.30 -10.96 10.53
C GLN A 244 -7.98 -10.85 9.78
N PHE A 245 -7.54 -9.60 9.58
CA PHE A 245 -6.26 -9.20 9.01
C PHE A 245 -5.70 -8.08 9.87
N ASP A 246 -5.47 -8.37 11.15
CA ASP A 246 -4.96 -7.37 12.07
C ASP A 246 -3.50 -7.03 11.77
N ARG A 247 -3.19 -5.76 11.76
CA ARG A 247 -1.86 -5.22 11.53
C ARG A 247 -1.54 -4.11 12.50
N GLU A 248 -0.38 -4.21 13.12
CA GLU A 248 0.21 -3.13 13.90
C GLU A 248 1.62 -2.84 13.41
N SER A 249 2.03 -1.60 13.42
CA SER A 249 3.39 -1.18 13.07
C SER A 249 3.85 0.00 13.92
N LEU A 250 5.14 0.00 14.23
CA LEU A 250 5.82 1.11 14.90
C LEU A 250 7.21 1.26 14.27
N GLY A 251 7.58 2.48 13.93
CA GLY A 251 8.87 2.80 13.34
C GLY A 251 9.47 4.05 13.96
N LEU A 252 10.78 4.05 14.17
CA LEU A 252 11.57 5.22 14.51
C LEU A 252 12.71 5.33 13.54
N ARG A 253 12.82 6.47 12.85
CA ARG A 253 13.84 6.76 11.87
C ARG A 253 14.60 8.03 12.26
N PHE A 254 15.90 7.96 12.24
CA PHE A 254 16.81 9.09 12.37
C PHE A 254 17.60 9.26 11.08
N LYS A 255 17.70 10.47 10.57
CA LYS A 255 18.54 10.81 9.43
C LYS A 255 19.24 12.12 9.69
N GLN A 256 20.56 12.14 9.44
CA GLN A 256 21.38 13.34 9.46
C GLN A 256 22.16 13.40 8.16
N THR A 257 22.05 14.51 7.45
CA THR A 257 22.84 14.81 6.25
C THR A 257 23.96 15.82 6.55
N ASN A 258 24.82 16.05 5.58
CA ASN A 258 25.92 17.03 5.66
C ASN A 258 26.81 16.91 6.90
N LEU A 259 27.13 15.66 7.31
CA LEU A 259 27.93 15.40 8.50
C LEU A 259 29.37 15.87 8.35
N THR A 260 30.05 15.45 7.29
CA THR A 260 31.42 15.82 6.94
C THR A 260 31.64 15.64 5.44
N ASP A 261 32.75 16.12 4.91
CA ASP A 261 33.12 15.90 3.48
C ASP A 261 33.25 14.42 3.10
N THR A 262 33.53 13.55 4.08
CA THR A 262 33.68 12.10 3.87
C THR A 262 32.39 11.34 4.19
N TRP A 263 31.71 11.71 5.25
CA TRP A 263 30.45 11.11 5.70
C TRP A 263 29.30 12.06 5.36
N THR A 264 28.69 11.84 4.21
CA THR A 264 27.64 12.76 3.71
C THR A 264 26.29 12.54 4.40
N ALA A 265 26.02 11.34 4.88
CA ALA A 265 24.78 11.03 5.61
C ALA A 265 24.92 9.87 6.56
N LEU A 266 24.16 9.92 7.65
CA LEU A 266 23.89 8.82 8.57
C LEU A 266 22.40 8.62 8.64
N GLU A 267 21.96 7.36 8.47
CA GLU A 267 20.57 6.97 8.66
C GLU A 267 20.52 5.74 9.56
N ALA A 268 19.64 5.78 10.56
CA ALA A 268 19.37 4.67 11.47
C ALA A 268 17.85 4.48 11.59
N GLN A 269 17.41 3.23 11.62
CA GLN A 269 16.01 2.91 11.72
C GLN A 269 15.78 1.68 12.60
N VAL A 270 14.72 1.75 13.40
CA VAL A 270 14.15 0.62 14.14
C VAL A 270 12.70 0.53 13.78
N TYR A 271 12.20 -0.68 13.51
CA TYR A 271 10.80 -0.90 13.22
C TYR A 271 10.29 -2.17 13.89
N TYR A 272 8.99 -2.18 14.15
CA TYR A 272 8.20 -3.30 14.62
C TYR A 272 6.98 -3.45 13.69
N ASN A 273 6.73 -4.66 13.22
CA ASN A 273 5.52 -5.01 12.49
C ASN A 273 4.93 -6.28 13.10
N TYR A 274 3.64 -6.24 13.34
CA TYR A 274 2.84 -7.37 13.75
C TYR A 274 1.70 -7.59 12.75
N ALA A 275 1.42 -8.86 12.44
CA ALA A 275 0.28 -9.26 11.64
C ALA A 275 -0.36 -10.50 12.28
N ASP A 276 -1.67 -10.44 12.46
CA ASP A 276 -2.47 -11.58 12.88
C ASP A 276 -3.57 -11.87 11.85
N HIS A 277 -3.72 -13.14 11.51
CA HIS A 277 -4.66 -13.57 10.49
C HIS A 277 -5.50 -14.74 10.98
N VAL A 278 -6.80 -14.50 11.10
CA VAL A 278 -7.76 -15.53 11.48
C VAL A 278 -8.55 -15.95 10.24
N MET A 279 -8.68 -17.25 10.07
CA MET A 279 -9.52 -17.86 9.03
C MET A 279 -10.52 -18.81 9.62
N ASP A 280 -11.71 -18.83 9.05
CA ASP A 280 -12.71 -19.84 9.37
C ASP A 280 -13.65 -20.13 8.18
N ASN A 281 -14.48 -21.19 8.34
CA ASN A 281 -15.43 -21.61 7.33
C ASN A 281 -16.90 -21.38 7.73
N PHE A 282 -17.14 -20.49 8.71
CA PHE A 282 -18.48 -20.30 9.27
C PHE A 282 -18.90 -18.85 9.53
N ARG A 283 -17.99 -17.88 9.70
CA ARG A 283 -18.36 -16.48 9.98
C ARG A 283 -18.82 -15.70 8.75
N LEU A 284 -18.09 -15.83 7.64
CA LEU A 284 -18.35 -15.06 6.42
C LEU A 284 -19.10 -15.85 5.35
N ARG A 285 -19.23 -17.16 5.50
CA ARG A 285 -19.98 -18.05 4.61
C ARG A 285 -21.00 -18.86 5.38
N ALA A 286 -22.03 -19.35 4.66
CA ALA A 286 -22.97 -20.27 5.26
C ALA A 286 -22.25 -21.58 5.64
N PHE A 287 -22.28 -21.90 6.89
CA PHE A 287 -21.72 -23.15 7.39
C PHE A 287 -22.49 -24.35 6.82
N LYS A 288 -21.81 -25.30 6.23
CA LYS A 288 -22.41 -26.56 5.77
C LYS A 288 -22.43 -27.55 6.93
N PRO A 289 -23.60 -28.07 7.36
CA PRO A 289 -23.68 -28.99 8.51
C PRO A 289 -22.88 -30.29 8.35
N SER A 290 -22.58 -30.68 7.10
CA SER A 290 -21.73 -31.81 6.77
C SER A 290 -20.24 -31.53 6.85
N ALA A 291 -19.84 -30.28 7.02
CA ALA A 291 -18.44 -29.90 7.14
C ALA A 291 -18.02 -29.77 8.60
N MET A 292 -16.75 -30.09 8.87
CA MET A 292 -16.17 -29.84 10.20
C MET A 292 -15.91 -28.32 10.33
N PRO A 293 -16.29 -27.69 11.46
CA PRO A 293 -15.86 -26.31 11.71
C PRO A 293 -14.34 -26.26 11.81
N MET A 294 -13.74 -25.29 11.10
CA MET A 294 -12.29 -25.05 11.06
C MET A 294 -12.02 -23.58 11.35
N SER A 295 -11.05 -23.35 12.19
CA SER A 295 -10.50 -22.03 12.49
C SER A 295 -9.01 -22.12 12.75
#